data_26fd3b66ae3ac6db3bd1777effc4720e
#
_entry.id   26fd3b66ae3ac6db3bd1777effc4720e
#
_cell.length_a   1.000
_cell.length_b   1.000
_cell.length_c   1.000
_cell.angle_alpha   90.00
_cell.angle_beta   90.00
_cell.angle_gamma   90.00
#
_symmetry.space_group_name_H-M   'P 1'
#
loop_
_entity.id
_entity.type
_entity.pdbx_description
1 polymer ?
#
loop_
_entity_poly.entity_id
_entity_poly.type
_entity_poly.pdbx_seq_one_letter_code
_entity_poly.pdbx_strand_id
1 'polypeptide(L)'
;MEIPRGSRNKYEWDERAEVFRLDRVLSSAVYYNFDYGFVEGTRSGDGDHTDALLLIDEPTFTGCHVWARPIGGLEMRDDKGPDFKILCVAVGDPHQAHVEDLSQVRPHRLVEIQHFFDTYKLLEAKETDVLGWRDAAAARGVLIADREAFEREVGRPGAAAPVPATSEPSA
;
A
#
# COMPACT_ATOMS: atom_id res chain seq x y z
N MET A 1 -2.27 5.87 6.29
CA MET A 1 -0.83 5.77 5.93
C MET A 1 -0.01 5.58 7.19
N GLU A 2 0.99 4.71 7.15
CA GLU A 2 1.88 4.42 8.28
C GLU A 2 3.22 5.11 8.12
N ILE A 3 3.83 5.02 6.94
CA ILE A 3 5.20 5.44 6.68
C ILE A 3 5.21 6.44 5.54
N PRO A 4 5.53 7.71 5.78
CA PRO A 4 5.65 8.71 4.72
C PRO A 4 6.92 8.46 3.87
N ARG A 5 6.85 8.80 2.61
CA ARG A 5 8.00 8.77 1.68
C ARG A 5 9.20 9.54 2.28
N GLY A 6 10.40 8.97 2.10
CA GLY A 6 11.64 9.51 2.64
C GLY A 6 11.97 9.04 4.06
N SER A 7 11.07 8.32 4.72
CA SER A 7 11.32 7.76 6.04
C SER A 7 12.19 6.50 5.97
N ARG A 8 13.03 6.32 7.00
CA ARG A 8 13.67 5.05 7.35
C ARG A 8 13.01 4.39 8.57
N ASN A 9 12.15 5.14 9.26
CA ASN A 9 11.39 4.61 10.37
C ASN A 9 10.22 3.79 9.82
N LYS A 10 10.11 2.53 10.24
CA LYS A 10 8.94 1.69 10.00
C LYS A 10 7.99 1.87 11.17
N TYR A 11 6.83 2.43 10.90
CA TYR A 11 5.74 2.50 11.85
C TYR A 11 4.73 1.42 11.49
N GLU A 12 4.04 0.88 12.50
CA GLU A 12 2.97 -0.09 12.36
C GLU A 12 1.76 0.33 13.19
N TRP A 13 0.59 0.08 12.67
CA TRP A 13 -0.66 0.25 13.40
C TRP A 13 -0.87 -0.90 14.38
N ASP A 14 -1.00 -0.59 15.66
CA ASP A 14 -1.39 -1.53 16.70
C ASP A 14 -2.92 -1.45 16.87
N GLU A 15 -3.66 -2.36 16.21
CA GLU A 15 -5.14 -2.39 16.25
C GLU A 15 -5.69 -2.47 17.70
N ARG A 16 -4.98 -3.18 18.58
CA ARG A 16 -5.43 -3.37 19.95
C ARG A 16 -5.29 -2.12 20.80
N ALA A 17 -4.22 -1.38 20.59
CA ALA A 17 -3.92 -0.16 21.32
C ALA A 17 -4.42 1.10 20.61
N GLU A 18 -4.87 0.98 19.35
CA GLU A 18 -5.30 2.08 18.47
C GLU A 18 -4.25 3.20 18.37
N VAL A 19 -3.00 2.81 18.20
CA VAL A 19 -1.87 3.75 18.06
C VAL A 19 -0.89 3.28 17.00
N PHE A 20 -0.18 4.24 16.39
CA PHE A 20 1.01 3.94 15.59
C PHE A 20 2.23 3.78 16.50
N ARG A 21 3.01 2.71 16.26
CA ARG A 21 4.25 2.44 16.98
C ARG A 21 5.42 2.45 16.01
N LEU A 22 6.56 2.96 16.47
CA LEU A 22 7.82 2.71 15.79
C LEU A 22 8.20 1.23 16.00
N ASP A 23 8.05 0.44 14.93
CA ASP A 23 8.49 -0.96 14.92
C ASP A 23 10.03 -1.02 14.90
N ARG A 24 10.63 -0.44 13.87
CA ARG A 24 12.10 -0.36 13.75
C ARG A 24 12.53 0.75 12.82
N VAL A 25 13.82 1.02 12.82
CA VAL A 25 14.50 1.81 11.79
C VAL A 25 15.12 0.83 10.79
N LEU A 26 14.96 1.07 9.48
CA LEU A 26 15.55 0.22 8.46
C LEU A 26 17.07 0.09 8.66
N SER A 27 17.57 -1.12 8.68
CA SER A 27 18.98 -1.44 8.88
C SER A 27 19.84 -1.03 7.68
N SER A 28 19.25 -1.05 6.49
CA SER A 28 19.89 -0.67 5.23
C SER A 28 19.89 0.85 5.03
N ALA A 29 20.75 1.34 4.12
CA ALA A 29 20.82 2.75 3.74
C ALA A 29 19.69 3.22 2.83
N VAL A 30 18.70 2.36 2.57
CA VAL A 30 17.50 2.67 1.79
C VAL A 30 16.43 3.34 2.65
N TYR A 31 15.49 4.01 2.02
CA TYR A 31 14.31 4.61 2.64
C TYR A 31 13.10 4.37 1.73
N TYR A 32 11.91 4.42 2.30
CA TYR A 32 10.67 4.29 1.54
C TYR A 32 10.62 5.39 0.47
N ASN A 33 10.56 5.00 -0.79
CA ASN A 33 10.48 5.94 -1.92
C ASN A 33 9.03 6.19 -2.38
N PHE A 34 8.05 5.75 -1.59
CA PHE A 34 6.60 5.91 -1.70
C PHE A 34 6.03 6.08 -0.30
N ASP A 35 4.81 6.56 -0.18
CA ASP A 35 4.09 6.46 1.08
C ASP A 35 3.58 5.02 1.25
N TYR A 36 3.72 4.47 2.45
CA TYR A 36 3.33 3.10 2.78
C TYR A 36 2.25 3.09 3.85
N GLY A 37 1.34 2.15 3.75
CA GLY A 37 0.29 1.95 4.73
C GLY A 37 -0.54 0.74 4.37
N PHE A 38 -1.79 0.71 4.79
CA PHE A 38 -2.70 -0.39 4.54
C PHE A 38 -4.09 0.09 4.12
N VAL A 39 -4.88 -0.82 3.60
CA VAL A 39 -6.29 -0.59 3.25
C VAL A 39 -7.17 -1.02 4.41
N GLU A 40 -7.88 -0.07 5.00
CA GLU A 40 -8.80 -0.36 6.10
C GLU A 40 -9.94 -1.30 5.69
N GLY A 41 -10.36 -2.15 6.62
CA GLY A 41 -11.44 -3.09 6.37
C GLY A 41 -11.08 -4.21 5.41
N THR A 42 -9.80 -4.59 5.35
CA THR A 42 -9.27 -5.75 4.63
C THR A 42 -8.58 -6.71 5.59
N ARG A 43 -8.43 -7.98 5.19
CA ARG A 43 -7.68 -8.99 5.92
C ARG A 43 -6.95 -9.87 4.92
N SER A 44 -5.64 -9.72 4.85
CA SER A 44 -4.77 -10.52 3.99
C SER A 44 -4.49 -11.91 4.57
N GLY A 45 -3.79 -12.74 3.81
CA GLY A 45 -3.55 -14.13 4.19
C GLY A 45 -2.67 -14.33 5.43
N ASP A 46 -1.89 -13.33 5.84
CA ASP A 46 -1.08 -13.34 7.07
C ASP A 46 -1.83 -12.82 8.31
N GLY A 47 -3.07 -12.38 8.14
CA GLY A 47 -3.92 -11.89 9.22
C GLY A 47 -3.83 -10.38 9.47
N ASP A 48 -3.00 -9.65 8.72
CA ASP A 48 -2.89 -8.20 8.78
C ASP A 48 -3.79 -7.53 7.74
N HIS A 49 -3.96 -6.22 7.78
CA HIS A 49 -4.59 -5.46 6.70
C HIS A 49 -3.75 -5.54 5.42
N THR A 50 -4.39 -5.43 4.26
CA THR A 50 -3.71 -5.46 2.97
C THR A 50 -2.82 -4.23 2.79
N ASP A 51 -1.54 -4.45 2.56
CA ASP A 51 -0.54 -3.39 2.35
C ASP A 51 -0.83 -2.53 1.11
N ALA A 52 -0.59 -1.24 1.24
CA ALA A 52 -0.75 -0.26 0.16
C ALA A 52 0.46 0.66 0.01
N LEU A 53 0.87 0.84 -1.24
CA LEU A 53 1.91 1.76 -1.68
C LEU A 53 1.22 2.93 -2.38
N LEU A 54 1.40 4.15 -1.89
CA LEU A 54 0.82 5.34 -2.50
C LEU A 54 1.87 6.12 -3.28
N LEU A 55 1.64 6.29 -4.58
CA LEU A 55 2.42 7.21 -5.40
C LEU A 55 1.90 8.62 -5.19
N ILE A 56 2.72 9.46 -4.60
CA ILE A 56 2.43 10.85 -4.34
C ILE A 56 3.73 11.66 -4.39
N ASP A 57 3.66 12.91 -4.85
CA ASP A 57 4.86 13.76 -5.00
C ASP A 57 5.31 14.32 -3.66
N GLU A 58 4.40 14.85 -2.86
CA GLU A 58 4.68 15.29 -1.50
C GLU A 58 4.25 14.21 -0.49
N PRO A 59 5.11 13.86 0.50
CA PRO A 59 4.77 12.83 1.47
C PRO A 59 3.59 13.25 2.35
N THR A 60 2.75 12.27 2.72
CA THR A 60 1.74 12.46 3.76
C THR A 60 2.38 12.35 5.15
N PHE A 61 1.61 12.05 6.17
CA PHE A 61 2.09 11.83 7.54
C PHE A 61 1.47 10.56 8.13
N THR A 62 2.11 9.99 9.13
CA THR A 62 1.61 8.82 9.87
C THR A 62 0.25 9.11 10.47
N GLY A 63 -0.75 8.29 10.16
CA GLY A 63 -2.15 8.48 10.54
C GLY A 63 -3.01 9.21 9.50
N CYS A 64 -2.44 9.66 8.38
CA CYS A 64 -3.20 10.27 7.31
C CYS A 64 -4.08 9.23 6.59
N HIS A 65 -5.38 9.53 6.44
CA HIS A 65 -6.30 8.76 5.60
C HIS A 65 -6.36 9.36 4.21
N VAL A 66 -6.19 8.53 3.18
CA VAL A 66 -6.16 8.96 1.78
C VAL A 66 -7.16 8.15 0.97
N TRP A 67 -8.04 8.82 0.24
CA TRP A 67 -8.83 8.18 -0.80
C TRP A 67 -7.92 7.85 -1.98
N ALA A 68 -7.72 6.56 -2.22
CA ALA A 68 -6.77 6.09 -3.22
C ALA A 68 -7.43 5.16 -4.25
N ARG A 69 -6.96 5.24 -5.48
CA ARG A 69 -7.35 4.34 -6.58
C ARG A 69 -6.27 3.29 -6.78
N PRO A 70 -6.60 1.99 -6.72
CA PRO A 70 -5.67 0.93 -7.05
C PRO A 70 -5.39 0.92 -8.56
N ILE A 71 -4.11 0.93 -8.93
CA ILE A 71 -3.63 0.94 -10.32
C ILE A 71 -2.83 -0.30 -10.68
N GLY A 72 -2.58 -1.17 -9.71
CA GLY A 72 -1.86 -2.43 -9.85
C GLY A 72 -1.37 -2.93 -8.50
N GLY A 73 -0.47 -3.88 -8.49
CA GLY A 73 0.15 -4.38 -7.27
C GLY A 73 1.43 -5.15 -7.51
N LEU A 74 2.25 -5.24 -6.48
CA LEU A 74 3.48 -6.02 -6.44
C LEU A 74 3.22 -7.33 -5.74
N GLU A 75 3.39 -8.42 -6.45
CA GLU A 75 3.33 -9.76 -5.90
C GLU A 75 4.70 -10.14 -5.33
N MET A 76 4.70 -10.54 -4.07
CA MET A 76 5.90 -10.89 -3.32
C MET A 76 5.68 -12.16 -2.52
N ARG A 77 6.77 -12.66 -1.96
CA ARG A 77 6.79 -13.68 -0.92
C ARG A 77 7.84 -13.30 0.11
N ASP A 78 7.54 -13.50 1.37
CA ASP A 78 8.49 -13.39 2.46
C ASP A 78 8.41 -14.61 3.39
N ASP A 79 9.03 -14.55 4.56
CA ASP A 79 9.07 -15.62 5.57
C ASP A 79 7.67 -15.99 6.14
N LYS A 80 6.67 -15.11 6.00
CA LYS A 80 5.27 -15.39 6.38
C LYS A 80 4.44 -16.02 5.24
N GLY A 81 4.91 -15.96 3.99
CA GLY A 81 4.24 -16.52 2.82
C GLY A 81 3.97 -15.52 1.69
N PRO A 82 2.91 -15.74 0.88
CA PRO A 82 2.51 -14.80 -0.17
C PRO A 82 2.13 -13.44 0.42
N ASP A 83 2.62 -12.39 -0.21
CA ASP A 83 2.42 -11.01 0.20
C ASP A 83 2.12 -10.18 -1.06
N PHE A 84 0.98 -9.49 -1.09
CA PHE A 84 0.57 -8.68 -2.22
C PHE A 84 0.39 -7.23 -1.77
N LYS A 85 1.17 -6.33 -2.35
CA LYS A 85 1.15 -4.92 -2.03
C LYS A 85 0.43 -4.12 -3.11
N ILE A 86 -0.69 -3.50 -2.76
CA ILE A 86 -1.49 -2.70 -3.68
C ILE A 86 -0.74 -1.42 -4.04
N LEU A 87 -0.56 -1.13 -5.31
CA LEU A 87 -0.05 0.16 -5.78
C LEU A 87 -1.22 1.09 -6.08
N CYS A 88 -1.20 2.27 -5.49
CA CYS A 88 -2.28 3.25 -5.55
C CYS A 88 -1.78 4.64 -5.96
N VAL A 89 -2.73 5.45 -6.45
CA VAL A 89 -2.60 6.91 -6.59
C VAL A 89 -3.71 7.61 -5.79
N ALA A 90 -3.44 8.80 -5.25
CA ALA A 90 -4.44 9.57 -4.54
C ALA A 90 -5.52 10.08 -5.50
N VAL A 91 -6.81 9.89 -5.14
CA VAL A 91 -7.94 10.31 -6.00
C VAL A 91 -7.98 11.83 -6.17
N GLY A 92 -7.57 12.59 -5.16
CA GLY A 92 -7.56 14.05 -5.20
C GLY A 92 -6.30 14.67 -5.79
N ASP A 93 -5.35 13.87 -6.32
CA ASP A 93 -4.12 14.39 -6.92
C ASP A 93 -4.32 14.65 -8.43
N PRO A 94 -4.35 15.92 -8.88
CA PRO A 94 -4.53 16.22 -10.30
C PRO A 94 -3.37 15.74 -11.18
N HIS A 95 -2.16 15.58 -10.62
CA HIS A 95 -1.00 15.06 -11.35
C HIS A 95 -1.11 13.57 -11.63
N GLN A 96 -1.90 12.84 -10.84
CA GLN A 96 -2.13 11.40 -10.96
C GLN A 96 -3.54 11.06 -11.50
N ALA A 97 -4.35 12.07 -11.85
CA ALA A 97 -5.75 11.86 -12.25
C ALA A 97 -5.91 10.94 -13.47
N HIS A 98 -4.92 10.96 -14.37
CA HIS A 98 -4.89 10.15 -15.59
C HIS A 98 -4.42 8.70 -15.37
N VAL A 99 -3.84 8.39 -14.21
CA VAL A 99 -3.23 7.06 -13.95
C VAL A 99 -4.30 6.09 -13.47
N GLU A 100 -4.63 5.11 -14.29
CA GLU A 100 -5.62 4.06 -14.00
C GLU A 100 -5.02 2.65 -13.98
N ASP A 101 -3.81 2.50 -14.54
CA ASP A 101 -3.11 1.22 -14.65
C ASP A 101 -1.58 1.43 -14.62
N LEU A 102 -0.84 0.34 -14.33
CA LEU A 102 0.62 0.33 -14.27
C LEU A 102 1.30 0.84 -15.55
N SER A 103 0.69 0.61 -16.71
CA SER A 103 1.23 1.05 -18.00
C SER A 103 1.39 2.57 -18.13
N GLN A 104 0.68 3.32 -17.28
CA GLN A 104 0.72 4.78 -17.24
C GLN A 104 1.71 5.32 -16.19
N VAL A 105 2.28 4.43 -15.37
CA VAL A 105 3.36 4.75 -14.43
C VAL A 105 4.69 4.78 -15.17
N ARG A 106 5.57 5.74 -14.87
CA ARG A 106 6.92 5.78 -15.42
C ARG A 106 7.63 4.46 -15.11
N PRO A 107 8.14 3.71 -16.12
CA PRO A 107 8.69 2.36 -15.90
C PRO A 107 9.79 2.31 -14.84
N HIS A 108 10.66 3.31 -14.80
CA HIS A 108 11.73 3.37 -13.81
C HIS A 108 11.22 3.47 -12.38
N ARG A 109 10.05 4.08 -12.15
CA ARG A 109 9.41 4.15 -10.82
C ARG A 109 9.06 2.78 -10.27
N LEU A 110 8.56 1.90 -11.14
CA LEU A 110 8.26 0.51 -10.78
C LEU A 110 9.54 -0.27 -10.45
N VAL A 111 10.62 -0.04 -11.20
CA VAL A 111 11.93 -0.64 -10.92
C VAL A 111 12.48 -0.18 -9.56
N GLU A 112 12.38 1.10 -9.22
CA GLU A 112 12.82 1.62 -7.92
C GLU A 112 12.05 1.03 -6.74
N ILE A 113 10.73 0.85 -6.88
CA ILE A 113 9.88 0.22 -5.86
C ILE A 113 10.27 -1.24 -5.68
N GLN A 114 10.42 -1.98 -6.78
CA GLN A 114 10.85 -3.36 -6.74
C GLN A 114 12.21 -3.49 -6.05
N HIS A 115 13.20 -2.69 -6.46
CA HIS A 115 14.53 -2.69 -5.87
C HIS A 115 14.52 -2.40 -4.36
N PHE A 116 13.63 -1.53 -3.90
CA PHE A 116 13.44 -1.30 -2.46
C PHE A 116 13.08 -2.60 -1.75
N PHE A 117 12.08 -3.34 -2.24
CA PHE A 117 11.65 -4.60 -1.61
C PHE A 117 12.66 -5.74 -1.75
N ASP A 118 13.46 -5.75 -2.81
CA ASP A 118 14.56 -6.71 -2.98
C ASP A 118 15.70 -6.47 -1.96
N THR A 119 15.83 -5.25 -1.41
CA THR A 119 17.04 -4.86 -0.67
C THR A 119 16.80 -4.44 0.78
N TYR A 120 15.61 -3.99 1.16
CA TYR A 120 15.37 -3.34 2.45
C TYR A 120 15.57 -4.25 3.67
N LYS A 121 15.39 -5.57 3.52
CA LYS A 121 15.58 -6.58 4.57
C LYS A 121 16.93 -7.32 4.50
N LEU A 122 17.78 -7.06 3.51
CA LEU A 122 19.03 -7.81 3.32
C LEU A 122 19.94 -7.80 4.55
N LEU A 123 20.05 -6.67 5.25
CA LEU A 123 20.86 -6.57 6.47
C LEU A 123 20.15 -7.11 7.72
N GLU A 124 18.90 -7.53 7.61
CA GLU A 124 18.11 -8.17 8.67
C GLU A 124 18.16 -9.70 8.58
N ALA A 125 18.93 -10.24 7.63
CA ALA A 125 19.02 -11.67 7.34
C ALA A 125 17.64 -12.32 7.07
N LYS A 126 16.71 -11.57 6.48
CA LYS A 126 15.38 -12.01 6.06
C LYS A 126 15.33 -12.07 4.54
N GLU A 127 14.75 -13.14 4.03
CA GLU A 127 14.56 -13.30 2.59
C GLU A 127 13.24 -12.67 2.15
N THR A 128 13.28 -12.00 1.01
CA THR A 128 12.11 -11.52 0.28
C THR A 128 12.30 -11.91 -1.17
N ASP A 129 11.23 -12.37 -1.81
CA ASP A 129 11.22 -12.73 -3.23
C ASP A 129 10.15 -11.91 -3.95
N VAL A 130 10.57 -11.03 -4.85
CA VAL A 130 9.66 -10.22 -5.65
C VAL A 130 9.31 -10.98 -6.93
N LEU A 131 8.05 -11.38 -7.04
CA LEU A 131 7.55 -12.19 -8.15
C LEU A 131 7.16 -11.35 -9.37
N GLY A 132 6.86 -10.07 -9.16
CA GLY A 132 6.59 -9.11 -10.22
C GLY A 132 5.29 -8.33 -10.06
N TRP A 133 5.03 -7.49 -11.06
CA TRP A 133 3.88 -6.60 -11.09
C TRP A 133 2.63 -7.28 -11.65
N ARG A 134 1.47 -6.92 -11.11
CA ARG A 134 0.13 -7.31 -11.57
C ARG A 134 -0.70 -6.06 -11.85
N ASP A 135 -1.59 -6.15 -12.81
CA ASP A 135 -2.44 -5.05 -13.28
C ASP A 135 -3.49 -4.58 -12.25
N ALA A 136 -4.19 -3.52 -12.59
CA ALA A 136 -5.25 -2.96 -11.76
C ALA A 136 -6.42 -3.93 -11.51
N ALA A 137 -6.69 -4.84 -12.45
CA ALA A 137 -7.77 -5.83 -12.30
C ALA A 137 -7.39 -6.86 -11.22
N ALA A 138 -6.15 -7.36 -11.23
CA ALA A 138 -5.64 -8.27 -10.21
C ALA A 138 -5.63 -7.61 -8.82
N ALA A 139 -5.16 -6.36 -8.72
CA ALA A 139 -5.17 -5.60 -7.46
C ALA A 139 -6.58 -5.44 -6.88
N ARG A 140 -7.56 -5.11 -7.72
CA ARG A 140 -8.97 -5.03 -7.29
C ARG A 140 -9.51 -6.38 -6.84
N GLY A 141 -9.13 -7.47 -7.51
CA GLY A 141 -9.52 -8.83 -7.12
C GLY A 141 -9.02 -9.20 -5.72
N VAL A 142 -7.76 -8.88 -5.39
CA VAL A 142 -7.18 -9.08 -4.06
C VAL A 142 -7.95 -8.26 -3.03
N LEU A 143 -8.17 -6.96 -3.27
CA LEU A 143 -8.90 -6.09 -2.34
C LEU A 143 -10.32 -6.57 -2.05
N ILE A 144 -11.04 -7.09 -3.06
CA ILE A 144 -12.38 -7.65 -2.86
C ILE A 144 -12.31 -8.88 -1.97
N ALA A 145 -11.40 -9.80 -2.23
CA ALA A 145 -11.25 -11.04 -1.46
C ALA A 145 -10.86 -10.75 0.00
N ASP A 146 -9.92 -9.82 0.22
CA ASP A 146 -9.44 -9.45 1.55
C ASP A 146 -10.50 -8.67 2.34
N ARG A 147 -11.31 -7.86 1.66
CA ARG A 147 -12.47 -7.20 2.27
C ARG A 147 -13.51 -8.22 2.72
N GLU A 148 -13.85 -9.19 1.87
CA GLU A 148 -14.77 -10.26 2.24
C GLU A 148 -14.23 -11.10 3.41
N ALA A 149 -12.92 -11.30 3.49
CA ALA A 149 -12.28 -11.98 4.62
C ALA A 149 -12.47 -11.20 5.92
N PHE A 150 -12.20 -9.90 5.90
CA PHE A 150 -12.43 -9.01 7.03
C PHE A 150 -13.90 -8.97 7.47
N GLU A 151 -14.83 -8.86 6.52
CA GLU A 151 -16.28 -8.84 6.83
C GLU A 151 -16.76 -10.13 7.48
N ARG A 152 -16.22 -11.29 7.05
CA ARG A 152 -16.49 -12.59 7.72
C ARG A 152 -15.96 -12.64 9.15
N GLU A 153 -14.78 -12.07 9.40
CA GLU A 153 -14.17 -12.04 10.73
C GLU A 153 -14.96 -11.15 11.71
N VAL A 154 -15.34 -9.95 11.28
CA VAL A 154 -16.03 -8.99 12.14
C VAL A 154 -17.57 -9.14 12.18
N GLY A 155 -18.12 -10.07 11.37
CA GLY A 155 -19.56 -10.35 11.34
C GLY A 155 -20.42 -9.19 10.79
N ARG A 156 -19.85 -8.30 9.99
CA ARG A 156 -20.57 -7.17 9.37
C ARG A 156 -20.71 -7.37 7.85
N PRO A 157 -21.96 -7.37 7.31
CA PRO A 157 -22.13 -7.21 5.87
C PRO A 157 -21.76 -5.79 5.43
N GLY A 158 -20.96 -5.68 4.40
CA GLY A 158 -20.28 -4.47 3.99
C GLY A 158 -21.18 -3.28 3.65
N ALA A 159 -20.85 -2.15 4.26
CA ALA A 159 -21.20 -0.84 3.73
C ALA A 159 -19.93 -0.20 3.18
N ALA A 160 -19.81 -0.12 1.86
CA ALA A 160 -18.78 0.71 1.24
C ALA A 160 -19.01 2.16 1.66
N ALA A 161 -18.01 2.78 2.25
CA ALA A 161 -18.04 4.22 2.46
C ALA A 161 -18.15 4.91 1.09
N PRO A 162 -19.03 5.90 0.91
CA PRO A 162 -19.17 6.60 -0.37
C PRO A 162 -17.88 7.33 -0.72
N VAL A 163 -17.39 7.09 -1.93
CA VAL A 163 -16.29 7.87 -2.49
C VAL A 163 -16.77 9.32 -2.61
N PRO A 164 -16.04 10.32 -2.08
CA PRO A 164 -16.42 11.71 -2.25
C PRO A 164 -16.48 12.02 -3.75
N ALA A 165 -17.54 12.72 -4.17
CA ALA A 165 -17.64 13.20 -5.53
C ALA A 165 -16.43 14.10 -5.81
N THR A 166 -15.69 13.79 -6.87
CA THR A 166 -14.64 14.70 -7.37
C THR A 166 -15.31 16.03 -7.70
N SER A 167 -14.96 17.08 -6.97
CA SER A 167 -15.36 18.42 -7.37
C SER A 167 -14.75 18.70 -8.74
N GLU A 168 -15.59 18.85 -9.78
CA GLU A 168 -15.12 19.34 -11.06
C GLU A 168 -14.44 20.70 -10.84
N PRO A 169 -13.27 20.93 -11.45
CA PRO A 169 -12.67 22.24 -11.39
C PRO A 169 -13.61 23.23 -12.05
N SER A 170 -14.05 24.24 -11.29
CA SER A 170 -14.76 25.39 -11.85
C SER A 170 -13.88 26.05 -12.91
N ALA A 171 -14.43 26.18 -14.10
CA ALA A 171 -13.81 26.85 -15.25
C ALA A 171 -13.49 28.31 -14.96
#